data_aac0aa02e3791c38089df72b72de760b
#
_entry.id   aac0aa02e3791c38089df72b72de760b
#
_cell.length_a   1.000
_cell.length_b   1.000
_cell.length_c   1.000
_cell.angle_alpha   90.00
_cell.angle_beta   90.00
_cell.angle_gamma   90.00
#
_symmetry.space_group_name_H-M   'P 1'
#
loop_
_entity.id
_entity.type
_entity.pdbx_description
1 polymer ?
#
loop_
_entity_poly.entity_id
_entity_poly.type
_entity_poly.pdbx_seq_one_letter_code
_entity_poly.pdbx_strand_id
1 'polypeptide(L)'
;MKNLLLIGSGQLGSRYLQSIIKENLNYRIIVVDKLSQSLNTAKKIWNEFGGNKTSHKIQWSLILPKEIKHYDLVIIATSSKDRASLIEDIASKVNVNYWVIEKILAQSTNELNEIKKATKNAKRVYVNTPKRQMNWYKKIKSKFPCKPYKIIKTGNLWNLACNSIHYIDLVAWWTEDNLISINCEGLNSEWFKSKRDGYFEISGKLLAKYSNGTELILESSKEEIDNILKIDFKQQGKCDINEKKGTATFSDGSVVSGKVDLQSEMGEQIISKILSEGNCGLPSLEESIEQHSIFLDSLLDHWNRYNKKSDKLVPIT
;
A
#
# COMPACT_ATOMS: atom_id res chain seq x y z
N MET A 1 7.61 -19.29 -19.58
CA MET A 1 6.49 -18.94 -18.68
C MET A 1 7.07 -18.43 -17.39
N LYS A 2 6.65 -17.26 -16.90
CA LYS A 2 7.16 -16.66 -15.65
C LYS A 2 6.49 -17.31 -14.43
N ASN A 3 7.27 -17.51 -13.36
CA ASN A 3 6.79 -18.08 -12.10
C ASN A 3 6.37 -16.96 -11.14
N LEU A 4 5.08 -16.93 -10.77
CA LEU A 4 4.52 -16.00 -9.79
C LEU A 4 4.15 -16.75 -8.52
N LEU A 5 4.46 -16.17 -7.37
CA LEU A 5 4.02 -16.62 -6.06
C LEU A 5 3.16 -15.56 -5.42
N LEU A 6 1.94 -15.90 -5.05
CA LEU A 6 1.05 -15.06 -4.26
C LEU A 6 0.89 -15.67 -2.88
N ILE A 7 1.30 -14.94 -1.86
CA ILE A 7 1.13 -15.31 -0.44
C ILE A 7 0.01 -14.47 0.18
N GLY A 8 -1.01 -15.17 0.69
CA GLY A 8 -2.24 -14.57 1.19
C GLY A 8 -3.30 -14.44 0.09
N SER A 9 -4.34 -15.26 0.20
CA SER A 9 -5.46 -15.33 -0.75
C SER A 9 -6.76 -14.71 -0.22
N GLY A 10 -6.64 -13.86 0.80
CA GLY A 10 -7.76 -13.07 1.31
C GLY A 10 -8.32 -12.08 0.28
N GLN A 11 -9.09 -11.09 0.74
CA GLN A 11 -9.75 -10.13 -0.14
C GLN A 11 -8.77 -9.45 -1.13
N LEU A 12 -7.59 -9.03 -0.64
CA LEU A 12 -6.62 -8.33 -1.47
C LEU A 12 -5.89 -9.29 -2.42
N GLY A 13 -5.49 -10.48 -1.94
CA GLY A 13 -4.90 -11.51 -2.80
C GLY A 13 -5.82 -11.93 -3.93
N SER A 14 -7.13 -12.07 -3.65
CA SER A 14 -8.13 -12.34 -4.69
C SER A 14 -8.21 -11.23 -5.74
N ARG A 15 -8.01 -9.95 -5.36
CA ARG A 15 -7.96 -8.83 -6.32
C ARG A 15 -6.70 -8.86 -7.20
N TYR A 16 -5.56 -9.29 -6.66
CA TYR A 16 -4.38 -9.55 -7.48
C TYR A 16 -4.65 -10.66 -8.50
N LEU A 17 -5.31 -11.74 -8.11
CA LEU A 17 -5.70 -12.80 -9.05
C LEU A 17 -6.64 -12.28 -10.14
N GLN A 18 -7.63 -11.46 -9.80
CA GLN A 18 -8.52 -10.83 -10.79
C GLN A 18 -7.74 -9.93 -11.76
N SER A 19 -6.70 -9.24 -11.31
CA SER A 19 -5.86 -8.43 -12.20
C SER A 19 -5.03 -9.31 -13.15
N ILE A 20 -4.49 -10.42 -12.65
CA ILE A 20 -3.69 -11.38 -13.44
C ILE A 20 -4.52 -12.03 -14.55
N ILE A 21 -5.80 -12.32 -14.32
CA ILE A 21 -6.70 -12.90 -15.35
C ILE A 21 -6.76 -12.03 -16.61
N LYS A 22 -6.60 -10.73 -16.48
CA LYS A 22 -6.69 -9.76 -17.59
C LYS A 22 -5.36 -9.61 -18.36
N GLU A 23 -4.28 -10.25 -17.88
CA GLU A 23 -2.97 -10.13 -18.48
C GLU A 23 -2.85 -10.98 -19.75
N ASN A 24 -2.17 -10.43 -20.76
CA ASN A 24 -1.93 -11.13 -22.03
C ASN A 24 -0.78 -12.14 -21.95
N LEU A 25 0.03 -12.09 -20.89
CA LEU A 25 1.16 -13.01 -20.70
C LEU A 25 0.74 -14.24 -19.93
N ASN A 26 1.36 -15.38 -20.23
CA ASN A 26 1.06 -16.65 -19.55
C ASN A 26 1.99 -16.85 -18.35
N TYR A 27 1.40 -17.07 -17.17
CA TYR A 27 2.11 -17.27 -15.91
C TYR A 27 1.88 -18.68 -15.34
N ARG A 28 2.90 -19.18 -14.64
CA ARG A 28 2.74 -20.25 -13.66
C ARG A 28 2.53 -19.59 -12.29
N ILE A 29 1.34 -19.69 -11.75
CA ILE A 29 0.91 -19.01 -10.54
C ILE A 29 0.83 -20.03 -9.40
N ILE A 30 1.53 -19.79 -8.31
CA ILE A 30 1.38 -20.54 -7.06
C ILE A 30 0.70 -19.61 -6.06
N VAL A 31 -0.45 -20.04 -5.53
CA VAL A 31 -1.18 -19.32 -4.50
C VAL A 31 -1.05 -20.08 -3.19
N VAL A 32 -0.50 -19.42 -2.18
CA VAL A 32 -0.30 -19.99 -0.86
C VAL A 32 -1.08 -19.22 0.19
N ASP A 33 -1.87 -19.92 0.98
CA ASP A 33 -2.52 -19.37 2.17
C ASP A 33 -2.61 -20.46 3.24
N LYS A 34 -2.35 -20.10 4.50
CA LYS A 34 -2.45 -21.02 5.63
C LYS A 34 -3.87 -21.51 5.93
N LEU A 35 -4.89 -20.81 5.43
CA LEU A 35 -6.29 -21.10 5.63
C LEU A 35 -6.91 -21.71 4.36
N SER A 36 -7.35 -22.96 4.42
CA SER A 36 -8.03 -23.64 3.32
C SER A 36 -9.29 -22.91 2.86
N GLN A 37 -10.02 -22.28 3.79
CA GLN A 37 -11.20 -21.50 3.46
C GLN A 37 -10.86 -20.28 2.57
N SER A 38 -9.74 -19.58 2.84
CA SER A 38 -9.28 -18.45 2.00
C SER A 38 -8.92 -18.94 0.60
N LEU A 39 -8.20 -20.06 0.47
CA LEU A 39 -7.88 -20.66 -0.83
C LEU A 39 -9.14 -21.05 -1.61
N ASN A 40 -10.13 -21.69 -0.96
CA ASN A 40 -11.37 -22.09 -1.60
C ASN A 40 -12.17 -20.88 -2.10
N THR A 41 -12.24 -19.81 -1.31
CA THR A 41 -12.89 -18.55 -1.71
C THR A 41 -12.16 -17.92 -2.89
N ALA A 42 -10.83 -17.82 -2.84
CA ALA A 42 -10.05 -17.26 -3.94
C ALA A 42 -10.15 -18.09 -5.21
N LYS A 43 -10.19 -19.43 -5.11
CA LYS A 43 -10.41 -20.34 -6.25
C LYS A 43 -11.79 -20.16 -6.88
N LYS A 44 -12.83 -19.95 -6.05
CA LYS A 44 -14.18 -19.65 -6.54
C LYS A 44 -14.17 -18.33 -7.32
N ILE A 45 -13.61 -17.26 -6.75
CA ILE A 45 -13.48 -15.96 -7.40
C ILE A 45 -12.67 -16.07 -8.70
N TRP A 46 -11.55 -16.79 -8.71
CA TRP A 46 -10.76 -17.04 -9.92
C TRP A 46 -11.59 -17.64 -11.04
N ASN A 47 -12.40 -18.65 -10.74
CA ASN A 47 -13.27 -19.30 -11.74
C ASN A 47 -14.42 -18.38 -12.21
N GLU A 48 -15.05 -17.64 -11.29
CA GLU A 48 -16.13 -16.69 -11.60
C GLU A 48 -15.66 -15.58 -12.55
N PHE A 49 -14.42 -15.11 -12.40
CA PHE A 49 -13.83 -14.10 -13.27
C PHE A 49 -13.19 -14.67 -14.54
N GLY A 50 -13.34 -15.96 -14.80
CA GLY A 50 -12.88 -16.59 -16.04
C GLY A 50 -11.42 -17.04 -16.03
N GLY A 51 -10.79 -17.13 -14.87
CA GLY A 51 -9.40 -17.55 -14.75
C GLY A 51 -9.14 -18.97 -15.27
N ASN A 52 -10.13 -19.86 -15.17
CA ASN A 52 -10.09 -21.21 -15.75
C ASN A 52 -10.13 -21.24 -17.29
N LYS A 53 -10.44 -20.11 -17.95
CA LYS A 53 -10.43 -19.95 -19.41
C LYS A 53 -9.14 -19.34 -19.92
N THR A 54 -8.24 -18.92 -19.03
CA THR A 54 -6.93 -18.35 -19.37
C THR A 54 -5.91 -19.46 -19.64
N SER A 55 -4.80 -19.11 -20.30
CA SER A 55 -3.66 -20.01 -20.48
C SER A 55 -2.72 -20.03 -19.27
N HIS A 56 -3.06 -19.37 -18.16
CA HIS A 56 -2.30 -19.44 -16.93
C HIS A 56 -2.38 -20.83 -16.31
N LYS A 57 -1.26 -21.28 -15.72
CA LYS A 57 -1.21 -22.50 -14.91
C LYS A 57 -1.25 -22.10 -13.44
N ILE A 58 -2.31 -22.45 -12.72
CA ILE A 58 -2.48 -22.09 -11.32
C ILE A 58 -2.44 -23.33 -10.41
N GLN A 59 -1.70 -23.20 -9.29
CA GLN A 59 -1.61 -24.21 -8.23
C GLN A 59 -1.99 -23.54 -6.90
N TRP A 60 -2.84 -24.20 -6.12
CA TRP A 60 -3.29 -23.78 -4.80
C TRP A 60 -2.65 -24.64 -3.74
N SER A 61 -2.08 -24.04 -2.70
CA SER A 61 -1.32 -24.76 -1.69
C SER A 61 -1.47 -24.13 -0.30
N LEU A 62 -1.47 -24.96 0.73
CA LEU A 62 -1.42 -24.51 2.14
C LEU A 62 0.01 -24.15 2.58
N ILE A 63 1.01 -24.65 1.86
CA ILE A 63 2.44 -24.47 2.16
C ILE A 63 3.19 -24.11 0.89
N LEU A 64 4.36 -23.51 1.05
CA LEU A 64 5.26 -23.22 -0.07
C LEU A 64 5.76 -24.53 -0.72
N PRO A 65 5.53 -24.76 -2.02
CA PRO A 65 6.02 -25.94 -2.72
C PRO A 65 7.56 -26.01 -2.71
N LYS A 66 8.11 -27.20 -2.39
CA LYS A 66 9.56 -27.42 -2.28
C LYS A 66 10.26 -27.56 -3.65
N GLU A 67 9.52 -27.89 -4.70
CA GLU A 67 10.01 -28.18 -6.04
C GLU A 67 10.44 -26.92 -6.81
N ILE A 68 9.84 -25.77 -6.48
CA ILE A 68 10.12 -24.52 -7.17
C ILE A 68 11.16 -23.74 -6.36
N LYS A 69 12.35 -23.55 -6.96
CA LYS A 69 13.49 -22.88 -6.33
C LYS A 69 13.66 -21.42 -6.78
N HIS A 70 12.88 -20.98 -7.77
CA HIS A 70 12.99 -19.64 -8.33
C HIS A 70 11.62 -19.07 -8.69
N TYR A 71 11.38 -17.83 -8.27
CA TYR A 71 10.22 -17.04 -8.66
C TYR A 71 10.64 -15.73 -9.34
N ASP A 72 10.00 -15.42 -10.45
CA ASP A 72 10.20 -14.13 -11.13
C ASP A 72 9.58 -13.00 -10.31
N LEU A 73 8.42 -13.24 -9.70
CA LEU A 73 7.72 -12.28 -8.85
C LEU A 73 7.06 -12.98 -7.65
N VAL A 74 7.27 -12.44 -6.46
CA VAL A 74 6.55 -12.80 -5.24
C VAL A 74 5.69 -11.62 -4.79
N ILE A 75 4.40 -11.86 -4.54
CA ILE A 75 3.45 -10.90 -4.03
C ILE A 75 3.06 -11.32 -2.62
N ILE A 76 3.30 -10.45 -1.63
CA ILE A 76 2.92 -10.66 -0.23
C ILE A 76 1.67 -9.86 0.08
N ALA A 77 0.51 -10.51 0.07
CA ALA A 77 -0.81 -9.91 0.29
C ALA A 77 -1.40 -10.25 1.68
N THR A 78 -0.54 -10.57 2.64
CA THR A 78 -0.92 -10.82 4.05
C THR A 78 -1.10 -9.52 4.82
N SER A 79 -1.65 -9.59 6.04
CA SER A 79 -1.59 -8.50 7.02
C SER A 79 -0.15 -8.24 7.48
N SER A 80 0.10 -7.11 8.16
CA SER A 80 1.43 -6.68 8.60
C SER A 80 2.07 -7.60 9.65
N LYS A 81 1.25 -8.19 10.53
CA LYS A 81 1.73 -9.08 11.60
C LYS A 81 2.46 -10.29 11.03
N ASP A 82 3.60 -10.62 11.62
CA ASP A 82 4.46 -11.75 11.25
C ASP A 82 4.97 -11.71 9.79
N ARG A 83 4.82 -10.58 9.10
CA ARG A 83 5.22 -10.47 7.69
C ARG A 83 6.73 -10.53 7.49
N ALA A 84 7.51 -9.94 8.39
CA ALA A 84 8.96 -9.97 8.30
C ALA A 84 9.49 -11.41 8.37
N SER A 85 9.06 -12.20 9.35
CA SER A 85 9.44 -13.60 9.48
C SER A 85 8.95 -14.48 8.31
N LEU A 86 7.76 -14.19 7.78
CA LEU A 86 7.25 -14.86 6.58
C LEU A 86 8.14 -14.59 5.35
N ILE A 87 8.55 -13.34 5.14
CA ILE A 87 9.44 -12.96 4.02
C ILE A 87 10.80 -13.62 4.20
N GLU A 88 11.37 -13.62 5.40
CA GLU A 88 12.63 -14.29 5.72
C GLU A 88 12.56 -15.80 5.43
N ASP A 89 11.48 -16.46 5.87
CA ASP A 89 11.25 -17.87 5.62
C ASP A 89 11.20 -18.20 4.10
N ILE A 90 10.50 -17.38 3.32
CA ILE A 90 10.44 -17.57 1.86
C ILE A 90 11.81 -17.33 1.22
N ALA A 91 12.47 -16.21 1.56
CA ALA A 91 13.76 -15.83 0.99
C ALA A 91 14.88 -16.83 1.32
N SER A 92 14.77 -17.55 2.45
CA SER A 92 15.71 -18.63 2.81
C SER A 92 15.56 -19.90 1.97
N LYS A 93 14.39 -20.09 1.35
CA LYS A 93 14.05 -21.35 0.63
C LYS A 93 14.12 -21.22 -0.89
N VAL A 94 13.91 -20.00 -1.41
CA VAL A 94 13.79 -19.76 -2.85
C VAL A 94 14.48 -18.46 -3.28
N ASN A 95 14.92 -18.42 -4.53
CA ASN A 95 15.44 -17.21 -5.16
C ASN A 95 14.26 -16.40 -5.75
N VAL A 96 14.27 -15.09 -5.55
CA VAL A 96 13.21 -14.19 -6.02
C VAL A 96 13.83 -13.01 -6.75
N ASN A 97 13.39 -12.77 -7.99
CA ASN A 97 13.83 -11.61 -8.76
C ASN A 97 13.18 -10.32 -8.26
N TYR A 98 11.86 -10.34 -8.09
CA TYR A 98 11.07 -9.15 -7.71
C TYR A 98 10.09 -9.47 -6.59
N TRP A 99 9.88 -8.51 -5.72
CA TRP A 99 8.87 -8.56 -4.67
C TRP A 99 7.90 -7.40 -4.81
N VAL A 100 6.62 -7.66 -4.56
CA VAL A 100 5.60 -6.66 -4.26
C VAL A 100 5.04 -6.98 -2.88
N ILE A 101 5.23 -6.06 -1.94
CA ILE A 101 4.83 -6.25 -0.55
C ILE A 101 3.73 -5.25 -0.21
N GLU A 102 2.67 -5.72 0.43
CA GLU A 102 1.57 -4.87 0.84
C GLU A 102 1.94 -3.92 1.99
N LYS A 103 1.30 -2.76 1.98
CA LYS A 103 1.29 -1.82 3.11
C LYS A 103 0.30 -2.33 4.19
N ILE A 104 0.32 -1.93 5.42
CA ILE A 104 1.46 -1.38 6.16
C ILE A 104 2.57 -2.43 6.10
N LEU A 105 3.78 -1.98 5.77
CA LEU A 105 4.89 -2.90 5.45
C LEU A 105 5.27 -3.80 6.63
N ALA A 106 5.26 -3.26 7.84
CA ALA A 106 5.56 -3.93 9.10
C ALA A 106 4.88 -3.21 10.27
N GLN A 107 5.09 -3.67 11.50
CA GLN A 107 4.55 -3.05 12.72
C GLN A 107 5.61 -2.32 13.56
N SER A 108 6.88 -2.40 13.16
CA SER A 108 8.01 -1.70 13.80
C SER A 108 9.14 -1.43 12.82
N THR A 109 10.00 -0.48 13.16
CA THR A 109 11.24 -0.19 12.42
C THR A 109 12.20 -1.39 12.40
N ASN A 110 12.21 -2.21 13.46
CA ASN A 110 13.02 -3.43 13.48
C ASN A 110 12.57 -4.43 12.40
N GLU A 111 11.27 -4.69 12.29
CA GLU A 111 10.72 -5.58 11.26
C GLU A 111 10.98 -5.05 9.83
N LEU A 112 11.00 -3.72 9.63
CA LEU A 112 11.38 -3.12 8.34
C LEU A 112 12.82 -3.49 7.95
N ASN A 113 13.75 -3.44 8.92
CA ASN A 113 15.14 -3.82 8.70
C ASN A 113 15.31 -5.33 8.44
N GLU A 114 14.51 -6.16 9.09
CA GLU A 114 14.46 -7.61 8.83
C GLU A 114 14.00 -7.90 7.39
N ILE A 115 12.95 -7.24 6.91
CA ILE A 115 12.47 -7.34 5.53
C ILE A 115 13.57 -6.92 4.55
N LYS A 116 14.24 -5.78 4.79
CA LYS A 116 15.35 -5.28 3.96
C LYS A 116 16.48 -6.31 3.87
N LYS A 117 16.87 -6.89 5.01
CA LYS A 117 17.90 -7.91 5.08
C LYS A 117 17.50 -9.18 4.33
N ALA A 118 16.26 -9.65 4.52
CA ALA A 118 15.77 -10.87 3.88
C ALA A 118 15.69 -10.75 2.35
N THR A 119 15.31 -9.56 1.84
CA THR A 119 15.12 -9.35 0.40
C THR A 119 16.34 -8.80 -0.35
N LYS A 120 17.50 -8.68 0.29
CA LYS A 120 18.73 -8.06 -0.25
C LYS A 120 19.25 -8.63 -1.58
N ASN A 121 18.92 -9.89 -1.86
CA ASN A 121 19.36 -10.58 -3.08
C ASN A 121 18.37 -10.42 -4.25
N ALA A 122 17.24 -9.76 -4.04
CA ALA A 122 16.29 -9.48 -5.10
C ALA A 122 16.81 -8.38 -6.04
N LYS A 123 16.39 -8.41 -7.30
CA LYS A 123 16.70 -7.34 -8.25
C LYS A 123 16.03 -6.03 -7.81
N ARG A 124 14.78 -6.10 -7.37
CA ARG A 124 14.04 -4.97 -6.79
C ARG A 124 12.90 -5.46 -5.88
N VAL A 125 12.58 -4.64 -4.90
CA VAL A 125 11.45 -4.83 -3.98
C VAL A 125 10.60 -3.58 -4.01
N TYR A 126 9.30 -3.77 -4.20
CA TYR A 126 8.30 -2.70 -4.28
C TYR A 126 7.31 -2.81 -3.14
N VAL A 127 6.82 -1.67 -2.68
CA VAL A 127 5.74 -1.61 -1.68
C VAL A 127 4.47 -1.06 -2.32
N ASN A 128 3.34 -1.74 -2.09
CA ASN A 128 2.09 -1.40 -2.77
C ASN A 128 1.37 -0.20 -2.13
N THR A 129 1.86 1.00 -2.44
CA THR A 129 1.16 2.27 -2.21
C THR A 129 0.76 2.87 -3.58
N PRO A 130 -0.32 2.37 -4.21
CA PRO A 130 -0.53 2.49 -5.64
C PRO A 130 -1.02 3.87 -6.11
N LYS A 131 -1.33 4.84 -5.22
CA LYS A 131 -1.88 6.14 -5.64
C LYS A 131 -1.01 6.86 -6.68
N ARG A 132 0.32 6.81 -6.54
CA ARG A 132 1.27 7.38 -7.51
C ARG A 132 1.20 6.73 -8.90
N GLN A 133 0.64 5.52 -9.01
CA GLN A 133 0.49 4.80 -10.27
C GLN A 133 -0.80 5.17 -11.03
N MET A 134 -1.80 5.66 -10.34
CA MET A 134 -3.11 5.94 -10.91
C MET A 134 -3.02 7.07 -11.93
N ASN A 135 -3.52 6.83 -13.14
CA ASN A 135 -3.49 7.80 -14.23
C ASN A 135 -4.21 9.11 -13.87
N TRP A 136 -5.23 9.02 -13.02
CA TRP A 136 -5.95 10.20 -12.58
C TRP A 136 -5.06 11.13 -11.74
N TYR A 137 -4.32 10.60 -10.75
CA TYR A 137 -3.36 11.41 -9.97
C TYR A 137 -2.22 11.98 -10.83
N LYS A 138 -1.74 11.21 -11.83
CA LYS A 138 -0.74 11.71 -12.78
C LYS A 138 -1.27 12.90 -13.61
N LYS A 139 -2.53 12.82 -14.08
CA LYS A 139 -3.20 13.92 -14.78
C LYS A 139 -3.40 15.15 -13.89
N ILE A 140 -3.75 14.96 -12.62
CA ILE A 140 -3.90 16.08 -11.67
C ILE A 140 -2.53 16.71 -11.43
N LYS A 141 -1.48 15.92 -11.17
CA LYS A 141 -0.10 16.42 -10.96
C LYS A 141 0.37 17.24 -12.18
N SER A 142 0.09 16.79 -13.39
CA SER A 142 0.54 17.49 -14.61
C SER A 142 -0.10 18.86 -14.85
N LYS A 143 -1.22 19.17 -14.20
CA LYS A 143 -1.86 20.50 -14.24
C LYS A 143 -1.07 21.57 -13.48
N PHE A 144 -0.31 21.15 -12.45
CA PHE A 144 0.54 22.03 -11.66
C PHE A 144 1.97 21.50 -11.66
N PRO A 145 2.87 22.11 -12.42
CA PRO A 145 4.28 21.70 -12.46
C PRO A 145 5.05 22.05 -11.17
N CYS A 146 4.40 22.76 -10.24
CA CYS A 146 4.97 23.17 -8.98
C CYS A 146 4.68 22.18 -7.84
N LYS A 147 5.51 22.23 -6.81
CA LYS A 147 5.31 21.44 -5.60
C LYS A 147 4.21 22.06 -4.73
N PRO A 148 3.31 21.25 -4.16
CA PRO A 148 2.31 21.75 -3.22
C PRO A 148 2.96 22.29 -1.96
N TYR A 149 2.38 23.34 -1.40
CA TYR A 149 2.78 23.89 -0.11
C TYR A 149 2.12 23.12 1.04
N LYS A 150 0.83 22.78 0.88
CA LYS A 150 0.04 22.13 1.90
C LYS A 150 -0.97 21.17 1.28
N ILE A 151 -1.10 20.00 1.88
CA ILE A 151 -2.07 18.99 1.50
C ILE A 151 -2.88 18.60 2.74
N ILE A 152 -4.21 18.56 2.61
CA ILE A 152 -5.12 18.20 3.72
C ILE A 152 -6.04 17.10 3.24
N LYS A 153 -5.97 15.94 3.88
CA LYS A 153 -6.93 14.85 3.71
C LYS A 153 -7.86 14.82 4.91
N THR A 154 -9.14 14.96 4.67
CA THR A 154 -10.19 14.83 5.69
C THR A 154 -11.11 13.65 5.38
N GLY A 155 -11.84 13.17 6.38
CA GLY A 155 -12.87 12.14 6.21
C GLY A 155 -13.37 11.55 7.52
N ASN A 156 -14.59 10.99 7.47
CA ASN A 156 -15.16 10.30 8.61
C ASN A 156 -14.58 8.89 8.73
N LEU A 157 -13.91 8.58 9.86
CA LEU A 157 -13.36 7.27 10.22
C LEU A 157 -12.78 6.46 9.04
N TRP A 158 -11.94 7.11 8.22
CA TRP A 158 -11.38 6.51 6.99
C TRP A 158 -10.19 5.56 7.23
N ASN A 159 -10.03 5.07 8.48
CA ASN A 159 -8.95 4.20 8.93
C ASN A 159 -7.59 4.93 8.81
N LEU A 160 -7.39 5.97 9.61
CA LEU A 160 -6.23 6.84 9.56
C LEU A 160 -4.93 6.06 9.76
N ALA A 161 -4.84 5.19 10.78
CA ALA A 161 -3.63 4.42 11.05
C ALA A 161 -3.26 3.48 9.89
N CYS A 162 -4.26 2.84 9.27
CA CYS A 162 -4.03 1.92 8.15
C CYS A 162 -3.72 2.64 6.83
N ASN A 163 -4.36 3.79 6.56
CA ASN A 163 -4.35 4.40 5.21
C ASN A 163 -3.46 5.63 5.07
N SER A 164 -2.94 6.20 6.16
CA SER A 164 -2.06 7.37 6.11
C SER A 164 -0.87 7.19 5.18
N ILE A 165 -0.28 6.03 5.16
CA ILE A 165 0.91 5.75 4.35
C ILE A 165 0.69 5.93 2.84
N HIS A 166 -0.55 5.73 2.36
CA HIS A 166 -0.89 5.99 0.96
C HIS A 166 -0.81 7.47 0.59
N TYR A 167 -1.13 8.36 1.53
CA TYR A 167 -1.04 9.81 1.32
C TYR A 167 0.36 10.33 1.61
N ILE A 168 1.05 9.74 2.57
CA ILE A 168 2.46 10.04 2.85
C ILE A 168 3.30 9.75 1.60
N ASP A 169 3.13 8.57 1.00
CA ASP A 169 3.80 8.20 -0.23
C ASP A 169 3.37 9.06 -1.44
N LEU A 170 2.07 9.36 -1.56
CA LEU A 170 1.56 10.24 -2.62
C LEU A 170 2.22 11.61 -2.59
N VAL A 171 2.38 12.20 -1.39
CA VAL A 171 3.01 13.52 -1.24
C VAL A 171 4.50 13.45 -1.52
N ALA A 172 5.22 12.45 -1.03
CA ALA A 172 6.62 12.23 -1.35
C ALA A 172 6.86 12.12 -2.86
N TRP A 173 6.02 11.34 -3.56
CA TRP A 173 6.06 11.24 -5.02
C TRP A 173 5.71 12.56 -5.72
N TRP A 174 4.74 13.32 -5.19
CA TRP A 174 4.32 14.59 -5.81
C TRP A 174 5.40 15.65 -5.70
N THR A 175 6.01 15.73 -4.53
CA THR A 175 7.04 16.74 -4.21
C THR A 175 8.43 16.31 -4.62
N GLU A 176 8.68 15.02 -4.81
CA GLU A 176 10.02 14.44 -4.98
C GLU A 176 10.94 14.78 -3.79
N ASP A 177 10.35 14.80 -2.58
CA ASP A 177 11.02 15.17 -1.34
C ASP A 177 10.78 14.13 -0.25
N ASN A 178 11.70 14.05 0.69
CA ASN A 178 11.65 13.08 1.78
C ASN A 178 10.74 13.55 2.92
N LEU A 179 10.02 12.61 3.51
CA LEU A 179 9.36 12.81 4.81
C LEU A 179 10.42 13.02 5.87
N ILE A 180 10.30 14.07 6.70
CA ILE A 180 11.27 14.36 7.77
C ILE A 180 10.71 14.20 9.17
N SER A 181 9.41 14.39 9.37
CA SER A 181 8.79 14.21 10.68
C SER A 181 7.29 13.98 10.59
N ILE A 182 6.77 13.33 11.63
CA ILE A 182 5.33 13.17 11.88
C ILE A 182 5.04 13.61 13.31
N ASN A 183 4.05 14.50 13.48
CA ASN A 183 3.52 14.91 14.77
C ASN A 183 2.14 14.29 14.98
N CYS A 184 1.99 13.53 16.07
CA CYS A 184 0.79 12.81 16.48
C CYS A 184 0.03 13.48 17.64
N GLU A 185 0.40 14.69 18.09
CA GLU A 185 -0.24 15.37 19.22
C GLU A 185 -1.71 15.69 18.99
N GLY A 186 -2.12 15.88 17.74
CA GLY A 186 -3.51 16.10 17.36
C GLY A 186 -4.35 14.83 17.23
N LEU A 187 -3.77 13.64 17.43
CA LEU A 187 -4.53 12.41 17.48
C LEU A 187 -5.31 12.27 18.80
N ASN A 188 -6.47 11.63 18.74
CA ASN A 188 -7.24 11.34 19.95
C ASN A 188 -6.51 10.32 20.81
N SER A 189 -6.73 10.37 22.13
CA SER A 189 -6.09 9.44 23.08
C SER A 189 -6.61 8.00 22.97
N GLU A 190 -7.81 7.81 22.42
CA GLU A 190 -8.50 6.53 22.37
C GLU A 190 -8.27 5.80 21.05
N TRP A 191 -7.58 4.65 21.13
CA TRP A 191 -7.48 3.69 20.05
C TRP A 191 -8.69 2.75 20.07
N PHE A 192 -9.23 2.44 18.91
CA PHE A 192 -10.39 1.55 18.77
C PHE A 192 -10.08 0.36 17.85
N LYS A 193 -10.80 -0.75 18.03
CA LYS A 193 -10.61 -1.96 17.23
C LYS A 193 -10.89 -1.68 15.75
N SER A 194 -10.01 -2.14 14.90
CA SER A 194 -10.24 -2.13 13.45
C SER A 194 -11.23 -3.24 13.05
N LYS A 195 -11.61 -3.26 11.76
CA LYS A 195 -12.43 -4.36 11.21
C LYS A 195 -11.70 -5.72 11.22
N ARG A 196 -10.37 -5.72 11.32
CA ARG A 196 -9.55 -6.92 11.40
C ARG A 196 -9.20 -7.18 12.86
N ASP A 197 -9.45 -8.40 13.31
CA ASP A 197 -9.13 -8.78 14.68
C ASP A 197 -7.63 -8.64 14.99
N GLY A 198 -7.33 -8.16 16.19
CA GLY A 198 -5.96 -7.91 16.65
C GLY A 198 -5.32 -6.62 16.13
N TYR A 199 -6.05 -5.79 15.36
CA TYR A 199 -5.57 -4.49 14.88
C TYR A 199 -6.43 -3.33 15.38
N PHE A 200 -5.81 -2.14 15.40
CA PHE A 200 -6.42 -0.94 15.94
C PHE A 200 -6.35 0.21 14.94
N GLU A 201 -7.24 1.15 15.13
CA GLU A 201 -7.34 2.41 14.41
C GLU A 201 -7.42 3.57 15.37
N ILE A 202 -7.16 4.77 14.85
CA ILE A 202 -7.21 6.01 15.61
C ILE A 202 -7.90 7.09 14.79
N SER A 203 -8.48 8.06 15.49
CA SER A 203 -9.01 9.29 14.90
C SER A 203 -8.26 10.51 15.42
N GLY A 204 -8.54 11.68 14.87
CA GLY A 204 -7.86 12.93 15.18
C GLY A 204 -7.04 13.42 14.00
N LYS A 205 -6.00 14.18 14.30
CA LYS A 205 -5.18 14.87 13.29
C LYS A 205 -3.70 14.51 13.41
N LEU A 206 -3.09 14.10 12.29
CA LEU A 206 -1.68 13.83 12.12
C LEU A 206 -1.09 14.88 11.18
N LEU A 207 0.09 15.43 11.53
CA LEU A 207 0.82 16.37 10.71
C LEU A 207 2.15 15.75 10.27
N ALA A 208 2.37 15.64 8.97
CA ALA A 208 3.63 15.21 8.37
C ALA A 208 4.32 16.39 7.66
N LYS A 209 5.66 16.48 7.78
CA LYS A 209 6.47 17.54 7.14
C LYS A 209 7.51 16.91 6.23
N TYR A 210 7.73 17.56 5.08
CA TYR A 210 8.69 17.16 4.06
C TYR A 210 9.87 18.12 3.96
N SER A 211 10.98 17.66 3.41
CA SER A 211 12.25 18.41 3.37
C SER A 211 12.17 19.76 2.65
N ASN A 212 11.25 19.91 1.69
CA ASN A 212 10.98 21.18 0.98
C ASN A 212 10.03 22.13 1.72
N GLY A 213 9.57 21.76 2.94
CA GLY A 213 8.63 22.54 3.72
C GLY A 213 7.14 22.24 3.40
N THR A 214 6.81 21.28 2.53
CA THR A 214 5.43 20.84 2.31
C THR A 214 4.87 20.22 3.60
N GLU A 215 3.64 20.57 3.94
CA GLU A 215 2.88 19.99 5.05
C GLU A 215 1.76 19.08 4.54
N LEU A 216 1.65 17.87 5.11
CA LEU A 216 0.52 16.99 4.93
C LEU A 216 -0.25 16.87 6.25
N ILE A 217 -1.52 17.24 6.23
CA ILE A 217 -2.44 17.05 7.35
C ILE A 217 -3.39 15.92 7.00
N LEU A 218 -3.46 14.92 7.86
CA LEU A 218 -4.37 13.78 7.77
C LEU A 218 -5.35 13.85 8.94
N GLU A 219 -6.62 14.04 8.64
CA GLU A 219 -7.66 14.22 9.66
C GLU A 219 -8.77 13.18 9.48
N SER A 220 -9.01 12.41 10.55
CA SER A 220 -10.08 11.41 10.64
C SER A 220 -10.97 11.76 11.83
N SER A 221 -12.23 12.06 11.59
CA SER A 221 -13.20 12.43 12.63
C SER A 221 -14.21 11.33 12.91
N LYS A 222 -14.71 11.26 14.15
CA LYS A 222 -15.90 10.48 14.49
C LYS A 222 -17.17 11.20 14.00
N GLU A 223 -17.11 12.52 13.86
CA GLU A 223 -18.19 13.33 13.30
C GLU A 223 -18.18 13.25 11.78
N GLU A 224 -19.32 13.50 11.16
CA GLU A 224 -19.43 13.54 9.71
C GLU A 224 -18.71 14.77 9.16
N ILE A 225 -17.65 14.52 8.40
CA ILE A 225 -16.89 15.55 7.67
C ILE A 225 -16.67 15.11 6.23
N ASP A 226 -16.45 16.06 5.35
CA ASP A 226 -16.20 15.81 3.95
C ASP A 226 -14.99 14.89 3.73
N ASN A 227 -15.20 13.85 2.94
CA ASN A 227 -14.11 12.96 2.51
C ASN A 227 -13.43 13.56 1.27
N ILE A 228 -12.45 14.42 1.49
CA ILE A 228 -11.80 15.20 0.44
C ILE A 228 -10.28 15.28 0.65
N LEU A 229 -9.54 15.42 -0.44
CA LEU A 229 -8.13 15.75 -0.44
C LEU A 229 -7.95 17.14 -1.05
N LYS A 230 -7.55 18.13 -0.23
CA LYS A 230 -7.32 19.52 -0.66
C LYS A 230 -5.83 19.74 -0.84
N ILE A 231 -5.44 20.32 -1.96
CA ILE A 231 -4.06 20.65 -2.28
C ILE A 231 -3.94 22.15 -2.50
N ASP A 232 -3.01 22.79 -1.79
CA ASP A 232 -2.74 24.22 -1.88
C ASP A 232 -1.35 24.45 -2.49
N PHE A 233 -1.29 25.16 -3.60
CA PHE A 233 -0.09 25.57 -4.34
C PHE A 233 0.23 27.06 -4.12
N LYS A 234 -0.27 27.65 -3.02
CA LYS A 234 -0.15 29.09 -2.72
C LYS A 234 -0.77 29.95 -3.83
N GLN A 235 0.03 30.87 -4.40
CA GLN A 235 -0.41 31.81 -5.43
C GLN A 235 -0.80 31.12 -6.75
N GLN A 236 -0.36 29.88 -6.98
CA GLN A 236 -0.66 29.14 -8.21
C GLN A 236 -2.02 28.43 -8.19
N GLY A 237 -2.74 28.49 -7.06
CA GLY A 237 -4.10 27.99 -6.95
C GLY A 237 -4.24 26.80 -6.02
N LYS A 238 -5.43 26.19 -6.07
CA LYS A 238 -5.84 25.06 -5.20
C LYS A 238 -6.51 23.98 -6.04
N CYS A 239 -6.53 22.77 -5.50
CA CYS A 239 -7.23 21.64 -6.08
C CYS A 239 -7.95 20.86 -4.99
N ASP A 240 -9.23 20.63 -5.16
CA ASP A 240 -10.08 19.81 -4.27
C ASP A 240 -10.39 18.49 -4.97
N ILE A 241 -9.90 17.38 -4.44
CA ILE A 241 -10.06 16.02 -4.99
C ILE A 241 -11.09 15.26 -4.18
N ASN A 242 -12.22 14.93 -4.78
CA ASN A 242 -13.21 14.02 -4.22
C ASN A 242 -13.08 12.64 -4.88
N GLU A 243 -12.37 11.73 -4.22
CA GLU A 243 -12.11 10.39 -4.75
C GLU A 243 -13.40 9.57 -4.97
N LYS A 244 -14.44 9.78 -4.15
CA LYS A 244 -15.71 9.06 -4.27
C LYS A 244 -16.52 9.55 -5.48
N LYS A 245 -16.49 10.86 -5.76
CA LYS A 245 -17.17 11.45 -6.92
C LYS A 245 -16.34 11.33 -8.20
N GLY A 246 -15.05 11.04 -8.11
CA GLY A 246 -14.12 11.02 -9.24
C GLY A 246 -13.89 12.41 -9.84
N THR A 247 -13.84 13.46 -9.01
CA THR A 247 -13.66 14.85 -9.45
C THR A 247 -12.47 15.49 -8.75
N ALA A 248 -11.62 16.17 -9.54
CA ALA A 248 -10.61 17.10 -9.03
C ALA A 248 -10.96 18.49 -9.59
N THR A 249 -11.40 19.40 -8.69
CA THR A 249 -11.85 20.75 -9.02
C THR A 249 -10.74 21.74 -8.67
N PHE A 250 -10.37 22.56 -9.62
CA PHE A 250 -9.30 23.55 -9.49
C PHE A 250 -9.87 24.94 -9.20
N SER A 251 -9.07 25.84 -8.62
CA SER A 251 -9.50 27.21 -8.26
C SER A 251 -9.88 28.07 -9.47
N ASP A 252 -9.46 27.71 -10.67
CA ASP A 252 -9.90 28.34 -11.93
C ASP A 252 -11.25 27.82 -12.44
N GLY A 253 -11.91 26.95 -11.69
CA GLY A 253 -13.18 26.32 -12.06
C GLY A 253 -13.04 25.09 -12.96
N SER A 254 -11.84 24.77 -13.46
CA SER A 254 -11.65 23.58 -14.27
C SER A 254 -11.77 22.30 -13.45
N VAL A 255 -12.20 21.20 -14.10
CA VAL A 255 -12.38 19.90 -13.48
C VAL A 255 -11.65 18.81 -14.25
N VAL A 256 -10.94 17.97 -13.54
CA VAL A 256 -10.36 16.72 -14.08
C VAL A 256 -11.13 15.54 -13.49
N SER A 257 -11.94 14.91 -14.32
CA SER A 257 -12.66 13.68 -13.95
C SER A 257 -11.75 12.45 -14.02
N GLY A 258 -12.00 11.48 -13.13
CA GLY A 258 -11.28 10.22 -13.06
C GLY A 258 -11.81 9.31 -11.98
N LYS A 259 -11.05 8.28 -11.65
CA LYS A 259 -11.38 7.33 -10.58
C LYS A 259 -10.13 6.87 -9.85
N VAL A 260 -10.34 6.40 -8.64
CA VAL A 260 -9.34 5.61 -7.90
C VAL A 260 -9.39 4.17 -8.42
N ASP A 261 -8.30 3.74 -9.05
CA ASP A 261 -8.23 2.38 -9.61
C ASP A 261 -8.25 1.33 -8.50
N LEU A 262 -8.99 0.25 -8.73
CA LEU A 262 -9.00 -0.89 -7.82
C LEU A 262 -7.76 -1.78 -8.08
N GLN A 263 -7.28 -2.49 -7.06
CA GLN A 263 -6.15 -3.42 -7.21
C GLN A 263 -6.38 -4.44 -8.34
N SER A 264 -7.64 -4.85 -8.57
CA SER A 264 -8.02 -5.76 -9.67
C SER A 264 -7.94 -5.13 -11.07
N GLU A 265 -7.64 -3.84 -11.17
CA GLU A 265 -7.48 -3.09 -12.43
C GLU A 265 -6.01 -2.72 -12.69
N MET A 266 -5.10 -2.99 -11.73
CA MET A 266 -3.72 -2.50 -11.76
C MET A 266 -2.68 -3.57 -12.17
N GLY A 267 -3.12 -4.74 -12.65
CA GLY A 267 -2.22 -5.85 -13.02
C GLY A 267 -1.19 -5.43 -14.06
N GLU A 268 -1.63 -4.87 -15.18
CA GLU A 268 -0.75 -4.40 -16.25
C GLU A 268 0.25 -3.34 -15.76
N GLN A 269 -0.22 -2.40 -14.95
CA GLN A 269 0.60 -1.30 -14.44
C GLN A 269 1.65 -1.75 -13.40
N ILE A 270 1.43 -2.87 -12.74
CA ILE A 270 2.30 -3.40 -11.69
C ILE A 270 2.98 -4.69 -12.16
N ILE A 271 2.20 -5.75 -12.36
CA ILE A 271 2.76 -7.10 -12.59
C ILE A 271 3.46 -7.20 -13.94
N SER A 272 2.76 -6.83 -15.03
CA SER A 272 3.33 -6.89 -16.38
C SER A 272 4.54 -6.00 -16.52
N LYS A 273 4.50 -4.77 -16.02
CA LYS A 273 5.64 -3.85 -16.08
C LYS A 273 6.84 -4.34 -15.28
N ILE A 274 6.64 -4.89 -14.08
CA ILE A 274 7.74 -5.48 -13.30
C ILE A 274 8.39 -6.61 -14.11
N LEU A 275 7.58 -7.50 -14.70
CA LEU A 275 8.09 -8.68 -15.38
C LEU A 275 8.70 -8.41 -16.76
N SER A 276 8.29 -7.34 -17.45
CA SER A 276 8.83 -6.91 -18.75
C SER A 276 9.97 -5.89 -18.63
N GLU A 277 9.78 -4.87 -17.79
CA GLU A 277 10.67 -3.70 -17.72
C GLU A 277 11.52 -3.68 -16.44
N GLY A 278 11.20 -4.51 -15.45
CA GLY A 278 11.85 -4.50 -14.12
C GLY A 278 11.46 -3.28 -13.27
N ASN A 279 10.49 -2.49 -13.71
CA ASN A 279 10.03 -1.28 -13.02
C ASN A 279 8.54 -1.04 -13.27
N CYS A 280 7.81 -0.67 -12.23
CA CYS A 280 6.38 -0.33 -12.33
C CYS A 280 6.06 1.07 -11.76
N GLY A 281 7.08 1.77 -11.22
CA GLY A 281 6.91 3.09 -10.60
C GLY A 281 6.22 3.10 -9.23
N LEU A 282 5.94 1.94 -8.61
CA LEU A 282 5.69 1.86 -7.16
C LEU A 282 6.95 2.29 -6.40
N PRO A 283 6.83 2.76 -5.14
CA PRO A 283 8.00 3.07 -4.34
C PRO A 283 8.88 1.83 -4.15
N SER A 284 10.17 2.04 -4.14
CA SER A 284 11.13 1.01 -3.73
C SER A 284 10.97 0.68 -2.25
N LEU A 285 11.56 -0.43 -1.82
CA LEU A 285 11.59 -0.80 -0.41
C LEU A 285 12.29 0.28 0.42
N GLU A 286 13.38 0.86 -0.09
CA GLU A 286 14.16 1.89 0.58
C GLU A 286 13.31 3.15 0.81
N GLU A 287 12.68 3.70 -0.23
CA GLU A 287 11.75 4.83 -0.11
C GLU A 287 10.64 4.55 0.91
N SER A 288 10.08 3.34 0.88
CA SER A 288 9.02 2.95 1.79
C SER A 288 9.48 2.75 3.23
N ILE A 289 10.69 2.21 3.45
CA ILE A 289 11.26 2.07 4.79
C ILE A 289 11.46 3.44 5.44
N GLU A 290 12.01 4.41 4.73
CA GLU A 290 12.19 5.77 5.24
C GLU A 290 10.86 6.37 5.73
N GLN A 291 9.81 6.25 4.93
CA GLN A 291 8.48 6.75 5.28
C GLN A 291 7.83 5.96 6.42
N HIS A 292 7.88 4.62 6.35
CA HIS A 292 7.27 3.76 7.37
C HIS A 292 8.00 3.87 8.71
N SER A 293 9.32 4.04 8.75
CA SER A 293 10.06 4.17 10.01
C SER A 293 9.56 5.38 10.81
N ILE A 294 9.55 6.56 10.19
CA ILE A 294 9.06 7.78 10.84
C ILE A 294 7.59 7.62 11.26
N PHE A 295 6.76 7.02 10.39
CA PHE A 295 5.35 6.83 10.65
C PHE A 295 5.08 5.84 11.80
N LEU A 296 5.73 4.68 11.78
CA LEU A 296 5.55 3.64 12.80
C LEU A 296 6.09 4.06 14.15
N ASP A 297 7.26 4.70 14.21
CA ASP A 297 7.85 5.17 15.47
C ASP A 297 6.96 6.25 16.11
N SER A 298 6.45 7.21 15.33
CA SER A 298 5.53 8.24 15.84
C SER A 298 4.20 7.66 16.36
N LEU A 299 3.65 6.66 15.66
CA LEU A 299 2.43 5.99 16.10
C LEU A 299 2.68 5.07 17.32
N LEU A 300 3.82 4.41 17.41
CA LEU A 300 4.19 3.56 18.53
C LEU A 300 4.35 4.38 19.81
N ASP A 301 4.98 5.56 19.73
CA ASP A 301 5.09 6.49 20.84
C ASP A 301 3.72 6.94 21.35
N HIS A 302 2.82 7.28 20.41
CA HIS A 302 1.44 7.63 20.73
C HIS A 302 0.67 6.45 21.35
N TRP A 303 0.79 5.25 20.76
CA TRP A 303 0.18 4.02 21.26
C TRP A 303 0.61 3.73 22.70
N ASN A 304 1.91 3.75 22.97
CA ASN A 304 2.47 3.44 24.28
C ASN A 304 2.06 4.48 25.33
N ARG A 305 2.11 5.77 24.98
CA ARG A 305 1.71 6.87 25.87
C ARG A 305 0.29 6.71 26.37
N TYR A 306 -0.66 6.49 25.48
CA TYR A 306 -2.08 6.48 25.83
C TYR A 306 -2.59 5.13 26.34
N ASN A 307 -1.97 4.03 25.96
CA ASN A 307 -2.31 2.71 26.52
C ASN A 307 -1.47 2.35 27.75
N LYS A 308 -0.58 3.24 28.23
CA LYS A 308 0.33 3.00 29.36
C LYS A 308 1.11 1.70 29.20
N LYS A 309 1.67 1.47 28.01
CA LYS A 309 2.39 0.27 27.59
C LYS A 309 3.83 0.61 27.21
N SER A 310 4.61 -0.44 27.02
CA SER A 310 5.97 -0.40 26.46
C SER A 310 6.07 -1.43 25.34
N ASP A 311 5.04 -1.47 24.48
CA ASP A 311 5.00 -2.37 23.33
C ASP A 311 6.12 -1.99 22.34
N LYS A 312 6.67 -2.99 21.63
CA LYS A 312 7.68 -2.79 20.60
C LYS A 312 7.09 -2.69 19.19
N LEU A 313 5.80 -2.91 19.07
CA LEU A 313 5.04 -2.98 17.83
C LEU A 313 3.79 -2.11 17.96
N VAL A 314 3.45 -1.36 16.92
CA VAL A 314 2.13 -0.73 16.83
C VAL A 314 1.17 -1.67 16.07
N PRO A 315 0.06 -2.10 16.67
CA PRO A 315 -0.81 -3.13 16.08
C PRO A 315 -1.74 -2.56 14.99
N ILE A 316 -1.16 -2.17 13.84
CA ILE A 316 -1.86 -1.65 12.65
C ILE A 316 -1.57 -2.50 11.40
N THR A 317 -2.42 -2.43 10.34
CA THR A 317 -2.23 -3.21 9.11
C THR A 317 -2.84 -2.55 7.87
#